data_5b68ab5458ce13f3dde12516cf9c109e
#
_entry.id   5b68ab5458ce13f3dde12516cf9c109e
#
_cell.length_a   1.000
_cell.length_b   1.000
_cell.length_c   1.000
_cell.angle_alpha   90.00
_cell.angle_beta   90.00
_cell.angle_gamma   90.00
#
_symmetry.space_group_name_H-M   'P 1'
#
loop_
_entity.id
_entity.type
_entity.pdbx_description
1 polymer ?
#
loop_
_entity_poly.entity_id
_entity_poly.type
_entity_poly.pdbx_seq_one_letter_code
_entity_poly.pdbx_strand_id
1 'polypeptide(L)'
;TNDRFRGRDGAYRQALEGIRACVARDVRVSLRLTITRYNHSEIPDIFSLVEQENINRVCFYHLAYSGRGNNLREQDLPHSQKRRVMDIICERTLDMHRRGLRKEVLTVGNHADGVYLYLRAQEDRREDGGRILELLKMNGGNSSGIRIGAVDDKGDVHPDQFWQSYSPGNVLKRKFGDIWTDMSQPVLKGLKNRKPLLKGRCARCRYLDLCNGNLRVRAEAVYGDIWAEDPACYLSD
;
A
#
# COMPACT_ATOMS: atom_id res chain seq x y z
N THR A 1 9.50 6.06 -19.22
CA THR A 1 8.94 4.89 -18.48
C THR A 1 7.42 4.92 -18.41
N ASN A 2 6.78 6.07 -18.15
CA ASN A 2 5.31 6.17 -18.00
C ASN A 2 4.57 5.66 -19.25
N ASP A 3 4.93 6.11 -20.46
CA ASP A 3 4.28 5.73 -21.69
C ASP A 3 4.36 4.21 -21.93
N ARG A 4 5.54 3.63 -21.72
CA ARG A 4 5.75 2.18 -21.79
C ARG A 4 4.88 1.41 -20.78
N PHE A 5 4.81 1.90 -19.52
CA PHE A 5 3.99 1.28 -18.48
C PHE A 5 2.49 1.36 -18.80
N ARG A 6 2.06 2.46 -19.43
CA ARG A 6 0.68 2.69 -19.86
C ARG A 6 0.35 2.00 -21.19
N GLY A 7 1.36 1.55 -21.94
CA GLY A 7 1.19 0.99 -23.30
C GLY A 7 0.66 2.02 -24.31
N ARG A 8 0.96 3.32 -24.10
CA ARG A 8 0.47 4.41 -24.96
C ARG A 8 1.48 5.55 -25.03
N ASP A 9 1.92 5.87 -26.22
CA ASP A 9 2.80 7.02 -26.48
C ASP A 9 2.10 8.33 -26.15
N GLY A 10 2.85 9.25 -25.52
CA GLY A 10 2.37 10.55 -25.11
C GLY A 10 1.48 10.55 -23.85
N ALA A 11 1.28 9.40 -23.19
CA ALA A 11 0.48 9.30 -21.96
C ALA A 11 1.04 10.18 -20.84
N TYR A 12 2.36 10.27 -20.71
CA TYR A 12 3.02 11.14 -19.74
C TYR A 12 2.70 12.62 -20.00
N ARG A 13 2.86 13.06 -21.25
CA ARG A 13 2.57 14.46 -21.64
C ARG A 13 1.13 14.83 -21.35
N GLN A 14 0.16 13.98 -21.73
CA GLN A 14 -1.26 14.22 -21.47
C GLN A 14 -1.57 14.29 -19.96
N ALA A 15 -0.96 13.40 -19.15
CA ALA A 15 -1.12 13.44 -17.71
C ALA A 15 -0.57 14.74 -17.11
N LEU A 16 0.59 15.20 -17.58
CA LEU A 16 1.22 16.44 -17.14
C LEU A 16 0.38 17.68 -17.51
N GLU A 17 -0.14 17.73 -18.73
CA GLU A 17 -1.07 18.79 -19.16
C GLU A 17 -2.33 18.84 -18.27
N GLY A 18 -2.91 17.67 -17.94
CA GLY A 18 -4.03 17.56 -17.03
C GLY A 18 -3.70 18.04 -15.60
N ILE A 19 -2.51 17.66 -15.08
CA ILE A 19 -2.03 18.13 -13.78
C ILE A 19 -1.93 19.66 -13.78
N ARG A 20 -1.28 20.25 -14.77
CA ARG A 20 -1.12 21.71 -14.90
C ARG A 20 -2.45 22.43 -14.99
N ALA A 21 -3.40 21.90 -15.77
CA ALA A 21 -4.75 22.45 -15.88
C ALA A 21 -5.52 22.44 -14.56
N CYS A 22 -5.36 21.39 -13.74
CA CYS A 22 -5.93 21.29 -12.40
C CYS A 22 -5.28 22.28 -11.42
N VAL A 23 -3.95 22.30 -11.38
CA VAL A 23 -3.19 23.22 -10.50
C VAL A 23 -3.50 24.68 -10.81
N ALA A 24 -3.59 25.06 -12.09
CA ALA A 24 -3.93 26.41 -12.52
C ALA A 24 -5.34 26.84 -12.08
N ARG A 25 -6.20 25.91 -11.67
CA ARG A 25 -7.57 26.15 -11.15
C ARG A 25 -7.71 25.89 -9.65
N ASP A 26 -6.57 25.82 -8.94
CA ASP A 26 -6.50 25.51 -7.50
C ASP A 26 -7.18 24.17 -7.12
N VAL A 27 -7.23 23.23 -8.05
CA VAL A 27 -7.71 21.86 -7.77
C VAL A 27 -6.58 21.04 -7.17
N ARG A 28 -6.81 20.42 -6.00
CA ARG A 28 -5.82 19.56 -5.34
C ARG A 28 -5.52 18.34 -6.21
N VAL A 29 -4.24 18.14 -6.51
CA VAL A 29 -3.75 17.02 -7.32
C VAL A 29 -3.07 15.99 -6.44
N SER A 30 -3.38 14.71 -6.69
CA SER A 30 -2.69 13.56 -6.11
C SER A 30 -2.06 12.70 -7.21
N LEU A 31 -0.73 12.70 -7.27
CA LEU A 31 0.02 11.81 -8.14
C LEU A 31 0.03 10.40 -7.54
N ARG A 32 -0.21 9.39 -8.35
CA ARG A 32 -0.20 7.99 -7.92
C ARG A 32 0.63 7.15 -8.86
N LEU A 33 1.56 6.39 -8.32
CA LEU A 33 2.38 5.46 -9.10
C LEU A 33 2.61 4.15 -8.33
N THR A 34 2.66 3.05 -9.07
CA THR A 34 3.04 1.75 -8.51
C THR A 34 4.54 1.55 -8.73
N ILE A 35 5.26 1.27 -7.64
CA ILE A 35 6.69 1.01 -7.65
C ILE A 35 6.94 -0.37 -8.25
N THR A 36 7.83 -0.43 -9.23
CA THR A 36 8.27 -1.66 -9.90
C THR A 36 9.74 -1.56 -10.29
N ARG A 37 10.32 -2.64 -10.79
CA ARG A 37 11.69 -2.65 -11.35
C ARG A 37 11.87 -1.65 -12.50
N TYR A 38 10.78 -1.26 -13.19
CA TYR A 38 10.86 -0.33 -14.32
C TYR A 38 11.05 1.13 -13.91
N ASN A 39 10.62 1.53 -12.70
CA ASN A 39 10.52 2.94 -12.33
C ASN A 39 11.09 3.30 -10.95
N HIS A 40 11.59 2.32 -10.17
CA HIS A 40 12.10 2.60 -8.82
C HIS A 40 13.29 3.56 -8.81
N SER A 41 14.09 3.60 -9.87
CA SER A 41 15.20 4.54 -10.01
C SER A 41 14.75 5.97 -10.31
N GLU A 42 13.51 6.16 -10.79
CA GLU A 42 12.93 7.46 -11.11
C GLU A 42 12.25 8.15 -9.91
N ILE A 43 12.26 7.53 -8.73
CA ILE A 43 11.62 8.10 -7.54
C ILE A 43 12.17 9.50 -7.18
N PRO A 44 13.47 9.78 -7.25
CA PRO A 44 13.98 11.15 -7.05
C PRO A 44 13.41 12.15 -8.06
N ASP A 45 13.23 11.76 -9.32
CA ASP A 45 12.67 12.60 -10.38
C ASP A 45 11.17 12.85 -10.15
N ILE A 46 10.46 11.86 -9.58
CA ILE A 46 9.06 12.03 -9.16
C ILE A 46 8.93 13.10 -8.06
N PHE A 47 9.85 13.13 -7.09
CA PHE A 47 9.87 14.20 -6.09
C PHE A 47 10.13 15.55 -6.72
N SER A 48 11.07 15.64 -7.65
CA SER A 48 11.32 16.86 -8.42
C SER A 48 10.10 17.32 -9.20
N LEU A 49 9.38 16.41 -9.84
CA LEU A 49 8.11 16.68 -10.53
C LEU A 49 7.04 17.20 -9.57
N VAL A 50 6.91 16.61 -8.38
CA VAL A 50 5.94 17.03 -7.35
C VAL A 50 6.20 18.50 -6.93
N GLU A 51 7.46 18.89 -6.82
CA GLU A 51 7.85 20.26 -6.50
C GLU A 51 7.60 21.22 -7.67
N GLN A 52 8.11 20.88 -8.86
CA GLN A 52 8.04 21.71 -10.06
C GLN A 52 6.60 22.01 -10.51
N GLU A 53 5.74 21.00 -10.47
CA GLU A 53 4.33 21.13 -10.88
C GLU A 53 3.39 21.49 -9.71
N ASN A 54 3.95 21.82 -8.56
CA ASN A 54 3.20 22.17 -7.34
C ASN A 54 2.13 21.15 -6.96
N ILE A 55 2.40 19.86 -7.14
CA ILE A 55 1.48 18.77 -6.78
C ILE A 55 1.32 18.71 -5.26
N ASN A 56 0.10 18.56 -4.76
CA ASN A 56 -0.20 18.56 -3.32
C ASN A 56 0.17 17.25 -2.63
N ARG A 57 0.01 16.13 -3.34
CA ARG A 57 0.18 14.79 -2.78
C ARG A 57 0.84 13.84 -3.76
N VAL A 58 1.69 12.96 -3.27
CA VAL A 58 2.20 11.79 -4.01
C VAL A 58 1.94 10.51 -3.22
N CYS A 59 1.46 9.48 -3.90
CA CYS A 59 1.22 8.16 -3.33
C CYS A 59 2.05 7.11 -4.06
N PHE A 60 2.96 6.47 -3.36
CA PHE A 60 3.78 5.37 -3.83
C PHE A 60 3.11 4.03 -3.46
N TYR A 61 2.62 3.31 -4.46
CA TYR A 61 1.94 2.03 -4.26
C TYR A 61 2.91 0.87 -4.40
N HIS A 62 2.88 -0.04 -3.44
CA HIS A 62 3.46 -1.36 -3.63
C HIS A 62 2.53 -2.24 -4.44
N LEU A 63 3.11 -3.17 -5.20
CA LEU A 63 2.35 -4.07 -6.05
C LEU A 63 1.47 -4.99 -5.20
N ALA A 64 0.18 -5.07 -5.56
CA ALA A 64 -0.77 -5.98 -4.94
C ALA A 64 -1.00 -7.16 -5.86
N TYR A 65 -0.47 -8.28 -5.78
CA TYR A 65 -0.51 -9.43 -6.70
C TYR A 65 -1.93 -9.90 -7.03
N SER A 66 -2.72 -8.99 -7.61
CA SER A 66 -4.13 -9.21 -7.96
C SER A 66 -4.47 -8.53 -9.28
N GLY A 67 -5.43 -9.09 -10.02
CA GLY A 67 -5.81 -8.60 -11.34
C GLY A 67 -4.59 -8.46 -12.26
N ARG A 68 -4.46 -7.34 -12.95
CA ARG A 68 -3.29 -7.06 -13.82
C ARG A 68 -1.97 -6.98 -13.05
N GLY A 69 -2.02 -6.65 -11.76
CA GLY A 69 -0.84 -6.63 -10.90
C GLY A 69 -0.23 -8.01 -10.67
N ASN A 70 -1.01 -9.08 -10.77
CA ASN A 70 -0.49 -10.45 -10.69
C ASN A 70 0.45 -10.79 -11.87
N ASN A 71 0.17 -10.25 -13.06
CA ASN A 71 1.02 -10.43 -14.24
C ASN A 71 2.34 -9.65 -14.14
N LEU A 72 2.42 -8.69 -13.21
CA LEU A 72 3.61 -7.90 -12.95
C LEU A 72 4.40 -8.38 -11.71
N ARG A 73 4.04 -9.53 -11.14
CA ARG A 73 4.65 -10.03 -9.89
C ARG A 73 6.18 -10.14 -9.96
N GLU A 74 6.71 -10.58 -11.09
CA GLU A 74 8.17 -10.66 -11.32
C GLU A 74 8.84 -9.28 -11.42
N GLN A 75 8.05 -8.23 -11.62
CA GLN A 75 8.52 -6.85 -11.66
C GLN A 75 8.48 -6.18 -10.28
N ASP A 76 8.04 -6.89 -9.24
CA ASP A 76 8.17 -6.39 -7.87
C ASP A 76 9.64 -6.33 -7.44
N LEU A 77 9.95 -5.41 -6.55
CA LEU A 77 11.31 -5.19 -6.09
C LEU A 77 11.77 -6.27 -5.12
N PRO A 78 13.03 -6.71 -5.17
CA PRO A 78 13.64 -7.46 -4.08
C PRO A 78 13.62 -6.66 -2.76
N HIS A 79 13.63 -7.35 -1.63
CA HIS A 79 13.52 -6.72 -0.30
C HIS A 79 14.59 -5.64 -0.05
N SER A 80 15.82 -5.87 -0.47
CA SER A 80 16.91 -4.88 -0.34
C SER A 80 16.63 -3.60 -1.15
N GLN A 81 16.06 -3.74 -2.34
CA GLN A 81 15.67 -2.58 -3.16
C GLN A 81 14.45 -1.87 -2.58
N LYS A 82 13.48 -2.60 -2.01
CA LYS A 82 12.35 -1.98 -1.29
C LYS A 82 12.83 -1.11 -0.13
N ARG A 83 13.77 -1.60 0.69
CA ARG A 83 14.38 -0.80 1.76
C ARG A 83 15.02 0.47 1.21
N ARG A 84 15.86 0.34 0.19
CA ARG A 84 16.54 1.49 -0.44
C ARG A 84 15.55 2.52 -1.00
N VAL A 85 14.47 2.07 -1.62
CA VAL A 85 13.39 2.94 -2.09
C VAL A 85 12.70 3.66 -0.93
N MET A 86 12.41 2.95 0.16
CA MET A 86 11.82 3.57 1.35
C MET A 86 12.77 4.59 1.99
N ASP A 87 14.09 4.32 1.99
CA ASP A 87 15.10 5.30 2.43
C ASP A 87 15.01 6.59 1.63
N ILE A 88 15.00 6.48 0.30
CA ILE A 88 14.87 7.64 -0.60
C ILE A 88 13.56 8.41 -0.33
N ILE A 89 12.45 7.70 -0.19
CA ILE A 89 11.14 8.33 0.09
C ILE A 89 11.18 9.08 1.42
N CYS A 90 11.72 8.47 2.47
CA CYS A 90 11.84 9.10 3.79
C CYS A 90 12.75 10.33 3.75
N GLU A 91 13.94 10.22 3.14
CA GLU A 91 14.92 11.29 3.05
C GLU A 91 14.38 12.50 2.26
N ARG A 92 13.77 12.24 1.08
CA ARG A 92 13.16 13.30 0.27
C ARG A 92 11.98 13.97 0.96
N THR A 93 11.15 13.18 1.66
CA THR A 93 10.02 13.73 2.44
C THR A 93 10.51 14.65 3.56
N LEU A 94 11.53 14.22 4.30
CA LEU A 94 12.14 15.04 5.36
C LEU A 94 12.80 16.31 4.81
N ASP A 95 13.50 16.21 3.67
CA ASP A 95 14.11 17.36 3.01
C ASP A 95 13.05 18.39 2.59
N MET A 96 11.98 17.95 1.92
CA MET A 96 10.87 18.83 1.55
C MET A 96 10.26 19.53 2.79
N HIS A 97 10.05 18.76 3.87
CA HIS A 97 9.49 19.31 5.11
C HIS A 97 10.43 20.37 5.74
N ARG A 98 11.75 20.09 5.81
CA ARG A 98 12.75 21.05 6.30
C ARG A 98 12.79 22.35 5.50
N ARG A 99 12.54 22.27 4.19
CA ARG A 99 12.42 23.44 3.29
C ARG A 99 11.06 24.13 3.35
N GLY A 100 10.15 23.70 4.26
CA GLY A 100 8.82 24.28 4.42
C GLY A 100 7.80 23.87 3.35
N LEU A 101 8.12 22.91 2.50
CA LEU A 101 7.21 22.41 1.48
C LEU A 101 6.20 21.42 2.10
N ARG A 102 4.97 21.87 2.29
CA ARG A 102 3.88 21.07 2.88
C ARG A 102 3.23 20.17 1.83
N LYS A 103 3.94 19.12 1.42
CA LYS A 103 3.43 18.10 0.50
C LYS A 103 3.09 16.83 1.28
N GLU A 104 2.01 16.17 0.89
CA GLU A 104 1.65 14.88 1.46
C GLU A 104 2.34 13.75 0.69
N VAL A 105 3.14 12.95 1.38
CA VAL A 105 3.80 11.78 0.81
C VAL A 105 3.27 10.53 1.51
N LEU A 106 2.70 9.61 0.75
CA LEU A 106 2.10 8.39 1.25
C LEU A 106 2.73 7.17 0.59
N THR A 107 2.91 6.09 1.36
CA THR A 107 3.12 4.75 0.83
C THR A 107 1.87 3.91 1.06
N VAL A 108 1.52 3.06 0.11
CA VAL A 108 0.26 2.34 0.09
C VAL A 108 0.47 0.88 -0.31
N GLY A 109 -0.28 -0.02 0.31
CA GLY A 109 -0.28 -1.44 -0.06
C GLY A 109 0.84 -2.26 0.59
N ASN A 110 1.64 -1.68 1.50
CA ASN A 110 2.58 -2.44 2.32
C ASN A 110 2.69 -1.86 3.73
N HIS A 111 2.07 -2.51 4.70
CA HIS A 111 2.08 -2.05 6.09
C HIS A 111 3.44 -2.23 6.79
N ALA A 112 4.40 -2.91 6.16
CA ALA A 112 5.78 -2.94 6.63
C ALA A 112 6.46 -1.56 6.57
N ASP A 113 6.00 -0.67 5.68
CA ASP A 113 6.57 0.68 5.53
C ASP A 113 6.46 1.50 6.82
N GLY A 114 5.31 1.46 7.49
CA GLY A 114 5.13 2.15 8.76
C GLY A 114 6.07 1.62 9.84
N VAL A 115 6.22 0.30 9.92
CA VAL A 115 7.16 -0.34 10.85
C VAL A 115 8.61 0.06 10.51
N TYR A 116 8.96 0.05 9.23
CA TYR A 116 10.28 0.47 8.76
C TYR A 116 10.60 1.93 9.10
N LEU A 117 9.63 2.83 8.90
CA LEU A 117 9.75 4.23 9.30
C LEU A 117 10.00 4.38 10.81
N TYR A 118 9.27 3.61 11.63
CA TYR A 118 9.48 3.60 13.09
C TYR A 118 10.88 3.12 13.46
N LEU A 119 11.36 2.04 12.85
CA LEU A 119 12.70 1.51 13.10
C LEU A 119 13.78 2.50 12.72
N ARG A 120 13.67 3.14 11.55
CA ARG A 120 14.58 4.22 11.16
C ARG A 120 14.58 5.39 12.14
N ALA A 121 13.40 5.82 12.59
CA ALA A 121 13.31 6.90 13.57
C ALA A 121 14.01 6.55 14.88
N GLN A 122 14.02 5.27 15.29
CA GLN A 122 14.76 4.79 16.45
C GLN A 122 16.27 4.78 16.20
N GLU A 123 16.72 4.26 15.05
CA GLU A 123 18.14 4.23 14.66
C GLU A 123 18.73 5.64 14.59
N ASP A 124 18.00 6.56 13.99
CA ASP A 124 18.37 7.98 13.86
C ASP A 124 18.18 8.79 15.17
N ARG A 125 17.73 8.13 16.26
CA ARG A 125 17.41 8.75 17.57
C ARG A 125 16.49 9.96 17.46
N ARG A 126 15.50 9.89 16.58
CA ARG A 126 14.53 10.97 16.36
C ARG A 126 13.56 11.09 17.53
N GLU A 127 13.24 12.32 17.91
CA GLU A 127 12.29 12.62 18.99
C GLU A 127 10.86 12.17 18.66
N ASP A 128 10.50 12.09 17.37
CA ASP A 128 9.17 11.72 16.92
C ASP A 128 8.90 10.20 16.88
N GLY A 129 9.90 9.36 17.20
CA GLY A 129 9.77 7.90 17.19
C GLY A 129 8.62 7.37 18.05
N GLY A 130 8.41 7.96 19.24
CA GLY A 130 7.28 7.62 20.11
C GLY A 130 5.93 7.93 19.46
N ARG A 131 5.82 9.09 18.83
CA ARG A 131 4.61 9.52 18.13
C ARG A 131 4.31 8.66 16.90
N ILE A 132 5.33 8.27 16.16
CA ILE A 132 5.17 7.33 15.03
C ILE A 132 4.59 6.01 15.54
N LEU A 133 5.11 5.45 16.62
CA LEU A 133 4.62 4.20 17.19
C LEU A 133 3.14 4.31 17.63
N GLU A 134 2.75 5.39 18.28
CA GLU A 134 1.36 5.64 18.67
C GLU A 134 0.43 5.65 17.45
N LEU A 135 0.79 6.38 16.40
CA LEU A 135 0.01 6.45 15.17
C LEU A 135 -0.11 5.09 14.48
N LEU A 136 0.94 4.29 14.47
CA LEU A 136 0.91 2.92 13.93
C LEU A 136 -0.02 2.01 14.75
N LYS A 137 0.00 2.10 16.08
CA LYS A 137 -0.92 1.36 16.95
C LYS A 137 -2.37 1.77 16.71
N MET A 138 -2.66 3.05 16.56
CA MET A 138 -3.99 3.57 16.24
C MET A 138 -4.46 3.10 14.84
N ASN A 139 -3.57 3.06 13.86
CA ASN A 139 -3.85 2.55 12.52
C ASN A 139 -4.17 1.05 12.54
N GLY A 140 -3.41 0.25 13.31
CA GLY A 140 -3.62 -1.19 13.50
C GLY A 140 -3.32 -2.03 12.27
N GLY A 141 -2.58 -1.50 11.29
CA GLY A 141 -2.12 -2.21 10.10
C GLY A 141 -3.23 -2.57 9.10
N ASN A 142 -3.07 -3.69 8.42
CA ASN A 142 -4.01 -4.14 7.40
C ASN A 142 -5.40 -4.42 8.00
N SER A 143 -6.43 -3.85 7.39
CA SER A 143 -7.80 -3.95 7.86
C SER A 143 -8.78 -4.58 6.84
N SER A 144 -8.25 -5.32 5.85
CA SER A 144 -9.06 -6.14 4.92
C SER A 144 -9.98 -7.08 5.68
N GLY A 145 -11.26 -7.09 5.37
CA GLY A 145 -12.27 -7.90 6.07
C GLY A 145 -12.63 -7.43 7.49
N ILE A 146 -12.07 -6.31 7.96
CA ILE A 146 -12.34 -5.72 9.28
C ILE A 146 -13.01 -4.34 9.13
N ARG A 147 -12.25 -3.34 8.65
CA ARG A 147 -12.70 -1.97 8.44
C ARG A 147 -12.74 -1.57 6.96
N ILE A 148 -12.21 -2.41 6.10
CA ILE A 148 -12.21 -2.23 4.65
C ILE A 148 -12.91 -3.42 4.03
N GLY A 149 -13.84 -3.14 3.12
CA GLY A 149 -14.48 -4.06 2.21
C GLY A 149 -14.68 -3.38 0.87
N ALA A 150 -14.96 -4.15 -0.17
CA ALA A 150 -15.32 -3.65 -1.49
C ALA A 150 -16.53 -4.39 -2.02
N VAL A 151 -17.29 -3.74 -2.90
CA VAL A 151 -18.36 -4.37 -3.68
C VAL A 151 -18.01 -4.14 -5.14
N ASP A 152 -18.00 -5.20 -5.93
CA ASP A 152 -17.72 -5.11 -7.36
C ASP A 152 -18.97 -4.75 -8.20
N ASP A 153 -18.81 -4.67 -9.52
CA ASP A 153 -19.85 -4.34 -10.48
C ASP A 153 -20.95 -5.40 -10.62
N LYS A 154 -20.73 -6.61 -10.07
CA LYS A 154 -21.70 -7.71 -10.00
C LYS A 154 -22.42 -7.77 -8.67
N GLY A 155 -22.05 -6.90 -7.73
CA GLY A 155 -22.57 -6.89 -6.37
C GLY A 155 -21.87 -7.86 -5.40
N ASP A 156 -20.79 -8.51 -5.81
CA ASP A 156 -20.04 -9.40 -4.93
C ASP A 156 -19.23 -8.59 -3.91
N VAL A 157 -19.30 -9.01 -2.65
CA VAL A 157 -18.55 -8.39 -1.55
C VAL A 157 -17.16 -8.99 -1.48
N HIS A 158 -16.14 -8.17 -1.25
CA HIS A 158 -14.75 -8.59 -1.10
C HIS A 158 -14.14 -8.03 0.19
N PRO A 159 -13.14 -8.70 0.80
CA PRO A 159 -12.46 -8.21 1.99
C PRO A 159 -11.74 -6.86 1.80
N ASP A 160 -11.28 -6.58 0.57
CA ASP A 160 -10.75 -5.30 0.11
C ASP A 160 -10.81 -5.21 -1.43
N GLN A 161 -10.41 -4.08 -1.99
CA GLN A 161 -10.44 -3.80 -3.43
C GLN A 161 -9.49 -4.66 -4.27
N PHE A 162 -8.53 -5.34 -3.67
CA PHE A 162 -7.57 -6.18 -4.37
C PHE A 162 -7.98 -7.65 -4.37
N TRP A 163 -8.80 -8.08 -3.43
CA TRP A 163 -9.10 -9.49 -3.20
C TRP A 163 -10.32 -9.97 -3.98
N GLN A 164 -10.16 -10.13 -5.28
CA GLN A 164 -11.24 -10.53 -6.21
C GLN A 164 -11.51 -12.05 -6.23
N SER A 165 -10.60 -12.87 -5.70
CA SER A 165 -10.70 -14.33 -5.69
C SER A 165 -11.66 -14.88 -4.65
N TYR A 166 -12.09 -14.07 -3.66
CA TYR A 166 -12.97 -14.47 -2.58
C TYR A 166 -14.13 -13.48 -2.40
N SER A 167 -15.35 -14.02 -2.30
CA SER A 167 -16.55 -13.27 -1.92
C SER A 167 -17.33 -13.99 -0.82
N PRO A 168 -17.62 -13.35 0.32
CA PRO A 168 -18.52 -13.91 1.35
C PRO A 168 -20.00 -13.82 0.99
N GLY A 169 -20.37 -13.11 -0.07
CA GLY A 169 -21.75 -12.96 -0.50
C GLY A 169 -21.97 -11.79 -1.46
N ASN A 170 -23.22 -11.63 -1.89
CA ASN A 170 -23.60 -10.66 -2.91
C ASN A 170 -24.70 -9.73 -2.38
N VAL A 171 -24.52 -8.40 -2.53
CA VAL A 171 -25.44 -7.37 -2.00
C VAL A 171 -26.80 -7.35 -2.72
N LEU A 172 -26.91 -7.93 -3.91
CA LEU A 172 -28.20 -8.10 -4.60
C LEU A 172 -29.04 -9.24 -3.99
N LYS A 173 -28.43 -10.11 -3.17
CA LYS A 173 -29.09 -11.28 -2.55
C LYS A 173 -29.25 -11.12 -1.03
N ARG A 174 -28.34 -10.42 -0.36
CA ARG A 174 -28.32 -10.20 1.09
C ARG A 174 -27.86 -8.79 1.40
N LYS A 175 -28.33 -8.18 2.49
CA LYS A 175 -27.83 -6.86 2.93
C LYS A 175 -26.32 -6.94 3.26
N PHE A 176 -25.59 -5.91 2.94
CA PHE A 176 -24.14 -5.83 3.20
C PHE A 176 -23.81 -6.13 4.68
N GLY A 177 -24.57 -5.57 5.62
CA GLY A 177 -24.35 -5.81 7.06
C GLY A 177 -24.46 -7.29 7.43
N ASP A 178 -25.45 -8.00 6.90
CA ASP A 178 -25.65 -9.43 7.17
C ASP A 178 -24.53 -10.28 6.59
N ILE A 179 -24.00 -9.90 5.42
CA ILE A 179 -22.84 -10.55 4.81
C ILE A 179 -21.58 -10.27 5.63
N TRP A 180 -21.36 -9.00 6.00
CA TRP A 180 -20.12 -8.54 6.66
C TRP A 180 -19.99 -9.05 8.08
N THR A 181 -21.09 -9.31 8.77
CA THR A 181 -21.12 -9.85 10.14
C THR A 181 -21.29 -11.36 10.21
N ASP A 182 -21.42 -12.03 9.07
CA ASP A 182 -21.59 -13.49 9.01
C ASP A 182 -20.32 -14.25 9.39
N MET A 183 -20.28 -14.70 10.64
CA MET A 183 -19.15 -15.44 11.19
C MET A 183 -19.15 -16.93 10.80
N SER A 184 -20.14 -17.40 10.01
CA SER A 184 -20.12 -18.74 9.42
C SER A 184 -19.13 -18.84 8.24
N GLN A 185 -18.73 -17.68 7.66
CA GLN A 185 -17.75 -17.59 6.57
C GLN A 185 -16.32 -17.72 7.12
N PRO A 186 -15.60 -18.84 6.89
CA PRO A 186 -14.33 -19.11 7.58
C PRO A 186 -13.26 -18.05 7.30
N VAL A 187 -13.16 -17.59 6.04
CA VAL A 187 -12.17 -16.58 5.64
C VAL A 187 -12.47 -15.24 6.31
N LEU A 188 -13.72 -14.76 6.22
CA LEU A 188 -14.11 -13.48 6.82
C LEU A 188 -13.97 -13.50 8.35
N LYS A 189 -14.39 -14.61 8.99
CA LYS A 189 -14.18 -14.85 10.43
C LYS A 189 -12.69 -14.80 10.78
N GLY A 190 -11.87 -15.50 10.02
CA GLY A 190 -10.42 -15.53 10.23
C GLY A 190 -9.78 -14.17 10.04
N LEU A 191 -10.21 -13.37 9.06
CA LEU A 191 -9.71 -12.01 8.84
C LEU A 191 -9.98 -11.10 10.04
N LYS A 192 -11.12 -11.24 10.71
CA LYS A 192 -11.47 -10.46 11.92
C LYS A 192 -10.61 -10.83 13.13
N ASN A 193 -10.07 -12.04 13.17
CA ASN A 193 -9.14 -12.51 14.20
C ASN A 193 -8.00 -13.30 13.59
N ARG A 194 -7.18 -12.62 12.74
CA ARG A 194 -6.18 -13.28 11.88
C ARG A 194 -4.88 -13.66 12.57
N LYS A 195 -4.50 -12.96 13.64
CA LYS A 195 -3.20 -13.14 14.25
C LYS A 195 -2.87 -14.59 14.63
N PRO A 196 -3.77 -15.36 15.26
CA PRO A 196 -3.52 -16.76 15.60
C PRO A 196 -3.43 -17.69 14.37
N LEU A 197 -3.91 -17.24 13.21
CA LEU A 197 -3.94 -18.04 11.99
C LEU A 197 -2.71 -17.82 11.12
N LEU A 198 -1.98 -16.72 11.34
CA LEU A 198 -0.80 -16.37 10.55
C LEU A 198 0.33 -17.38 10.77
N LYS A 199 1.02 -17.71 9.67
CA LYS A 199 2.09 -18.70 9.61
C LYS A 199 3.44 -18.05 9.27
N GLY A 200 4.45 -18.89 9.24
CA GLY A 200 5.82 -18.52 8.87
C GLY A 200 6.34 -17.39 9.75
N ARG A 201 7.04 -16.47 9.14
CA ARG A 201 7.62 -15.29 9.79
C ARG A 201 6.60 -14.41 10.50
N CYS A 202 5.39 -14.25 9.93
CA CYS A 202 4.34 -13.42 10.53
C CYS A 202 3.89 -13.93 11.89
N ALA A 203 3.85 -15.26 12.11
CA ALA A 203 3.40 -15.87 13.37
C ALA A 203 4.26 -15.49 14.58
N ARG A 204 5.53 -15.17 14.37
CA ARG A 204 6.50 -14.82 15.42
C ARG A 204 7.03 -13.40 15.33
N CYS A 205 6.44 -12.58 14.47
CA CYS A 205 6.91 -11.21 14.23
C CYS A 205 6.52 -10.30 15.39
N ARG A 206 7.50 -9.66 16.03
CA ARG A 206 7.28 -8.69 17.12
C ARG A 206 6.51 -7.43 16.71
N TYR A 207 6.41 -7.17 15.40
CA TYR A 207 5.70 -6.02 14.85
C TYR A 207 4.31 -6.39 14.29
N LEU A 208 3.84 -7.60 14.57
CA LEU A 208 2.56 -8.07 14.03
C LEU A 208 1.39 -7.16 14.42
N ASP A 209 1.42 -6.58 15.62
CA ASP A 209 0.39 -5.65 16.09
C ASP A 209 0.33 -4.33 15.32
N LEU A 210 1.43 -3.96 14.66
CA LEU A 210 1.53 -2.74 13.87
C LEU A 210 1.14 -2.95 12.41
N CYS A 211 1.46 -4.11 11.80
CA CYS A 211 1.18 -4.39 10.39
C CYS A 211 -0.04 -5.29 10.16
N ASN A 212 -0.46 -6.04 11.18
CA ASN A 212 -1.57 -6.98 11.14
C ASN A 212 -1.49 -7.99 9.98
N GLY A 213 -0.27 -8.50 9.72
CA GLY A 213 -0.02 -9.51 8.69
C GLY A 213 -0.02 -8.99 7.25
N ASN A 214 -0.12 -7.69 7.04
CA ASN A 214 -0.02 -7.05 5.71
C ASN A 214 -1.08 -7.55 4.70
N LEU A 215 -0.85 -7.56 3.37
CA LEU A 215 -1.83 -7.95 2.36
C LEU A 215 -1.92 -9.48 2.20
N ARG A 216 -3.07 -10.05 2.57
CA ARG A 216 -3.31 -11.49 2.48
C ARG A 216 -3.45 -12.00 1.04
N VAL A 217 -3.92 -11.13 0.13
CA VAL A 217 -3.99 -11.47 -1.30
C VAL A 217 -2.61 -11.77 -1.91
N ARG A 218 -1.52 -11.18 -1.40
CA ARG A 218 -0.17 -11.54 -1.85
C ARG A 218 0.27 -12.91 -1.36
N ALA A 219 -0.05 -13.23 -0.11
CA ALA A 219 0.21 -14.57 0.44
C ALA A 219 -0.55 -15.64 -0.37
N GLU A 220 -1.83 -15.43 -0.65
CA GLU A 220 -2.63 -16.29 -1.50
C GLU A 220 -2.01 -16.47 -2.90
N ALA A 221 -1.64 -15.38 -3.56
CA ALA A 221 -1.11 -15.40 -4.91
C ALA A 221 0.23 -16.14 -5.05
N VAL A 222 1.04 -16.18 -3.99
CA VAL A 222 2.38 -16.80 -4.03
C VAL A 222 2.36 -18.21 -3.46
N TYR A 223 1.62 -18.43 -2.38
CA TYR A 223 1.67 -19.68 -1.63
C TYR A 223 0.37 -20.50 -1.71
N GLY A 224 -0.70 -19.97 -2.31
CA GLY A 224 -2.04 -20.60 -2.26
C GLY A 224 -2.64 -20.63 -0.84
N ASP A 225 -2.02 -19.94 0.11
CA ASP A 225 -2.42 -19.91 1.52
C ASP A 225 -2.52 -18.47 2.01
N ILE A 226 -3.74 -18.03 2.29
CA ILE A 226 -4.03 -16.68 2.77
C ILE A 226 -3.40 -16.38 4.14
N TRP A 227 -3.02 -17.41 4.90
CA TRP A 227 -2.42 -17.26 6.22
C TRP A 227 -0.90 -17.35 6.22
N ALA A 228 -0.28 -17.63 5.09
CA ALA A 228 1.17 -17.59 4.95
C ALA A 228 1.72 -16.17 5.19
N GLU A 229 3.00 -16.05 5.37
CA GLU A 229 3.67 -14.75 5.47
C GLU A 229 3.48 -13.90 4.20
N ASP A 230 3.52 -12.58 4.34
CA ASP A 230 3.46 -11.72 3.16
C ASP A 230 4.81 -11.72 2.44
N PRO A 231 4.88 -12.17 1.17
CA PRO A 231 6.13 -12.25 0.41
C PRO A 231 6.77 -10.89 0.15
N ALA A 232 6.00 -9.81 0.24
CA ALA A 232 6.50 -8.44 0.04
C ALA A 232 6.99 -7.77 1.33
N CYS A 233 6.92 -8.44 2.48
CA CYS A 233 7.47 -7.92 3.72
C CYS A 233 9.00 -7.94 3.68
N TYR A 234 9.61 -6.76 3.75
CA TYR A 234 11.06 -6.55 3.65
C TYR A 234 11.73 -6.19 4.99
N LEU A 235 11.01 -6.27 6.10
CA LEU A 235 11.61 -6.09 7.43
C LEU A 235 12.65 -7.18 7.68
N SER A 236 13.74 -6.84 8.35
CA SER A 236 14.67 -7.83 8.92
C SER A 236 14.09 -8.37 10.23
N ASP A 237 14.40 -9.62 10.54
CA ASP A 237 14.05 -10.25 11.83
C ASP A 237 14.82 -9.63 12.99
#